data_0756e21d6f4197e644463d49b04e16d5
#
_entry.id   0756e21d6f4197e644463d49b04e16d5
#
_cell.length_a   1.000
_cell.length_b   1.000
_cell.length_c   1.000
_cell.angle_alpha   90.00
_cell.angle_beta   90.00
_cell.angle_gamma   90.00
#
_symmetry.space_group_name_H-M   'P 1'
#
loop_
_entity.id
_entity.type
_entity.pdbx_description
1 polymer ?
#
loop_
_entity_poly.entity_id
_entity_poly.type
_entity_poly.pdbx_seq_one_letter_code
_entity_poly.pdbx_strand_id
1 'polypeptide(L)'
;MAKILYMVVEHFKNQDAVAVYRRFRDCGRMAPEGLVYVSSWVDEKLERCYQLMETHGRALLDEWMGNWSDLIDFEVHQVVTSQEATKKIAPRL
;
A
#
# COMPACT_ATOMS: atom_id res chain seq x y z
N MET A 1 16.33 -2.68 12.88
CA MET A 1 16.27 -2.91 11.43
C MET A 1 15.61 -1.73 10.76
N ALA A 2 16.07 -1.41 9.57
CA ALA A 2 15.48 -0.31 8.81
C ALA A 2 14.06 -0.66 8.37
N LYS A 3 13.18 0.33 8.40
CA LYS A 3 11.83 0.19 7.86
C LYS A 3 11.88 0.26 6.35
N ILE A 4 10.99 -0.49 5.71
CA ILE A 4 10.85 -0.54 4.26
C ILE A 4 9.53 0.12 3.89
N LEU A 5 9.56 0.99 2.88
CA LEU A 5 8.36 1.60 2.34
C LEU A 5 7.90 0.84 1.10
N TYR A 6 6.61 0.59 1.04
CA TYR A 6 5.97 -0.02 -0.12
C TYR A 6 4.87 0.88 -0.63
N MET A 7 4.92 1.22 -1.92
CA MET A 7 3.80 1.83 -2.59
C MET A 7 2.94 0.70 -3.14
N VAL A 8 1.73 0.60 -2.63
CA VAL A 8 0.78 -0.44 -3.00
C VAL A 8 -0.29 0.19 -3.90
N VAL A 9 -0.40 -0.31 -5.12
CA VAL A 9 -1.47 0.12 -6.02
C VAL A 9 -2.57 -0.92 -5.95
N GLU A 10 -3.74 -0.49 -5.51
CA GLU A 10 -4.91 -1.34 -5.35
C GLU A 10 -5.84 -1.12 -6.54
N HIS A 11 -6.02 -2.17 -7.33
CA HIS A 11 -6.98 -2.16 -8.44
C HIS A 11 -8.27 -2.82 -7.96
N PHE A 12 -9.35 -2.06 -7.83
CA PHE A 12 -10.62 -2.59 -7.34
C PHE A 12 -11.21 -3.51 -8.40
N LYS A 13 -11.46 -4.77 -8.01
CA LYS A 13 -12.05 -5.76 -8.92
C LYS A 13 -13.43 -5.29 -9.36
N ASN A 14 -13.71 -5.44 -10.65
CA ASN A 14 -14.97 -5.01 -11.27
C ASN A 14 -15.23 -3.50 -11.07
N GLN A 15 -14.18 -2.73 -10.78
CA GLN A 15 -14.30 -1.29 -10.51
C GLN A 15 -15.29 -1.00 -9.39
N ASP A 16 -15.39 -1.92 -8.42
CA ASP A 16 -16.37 -1.86 -7.35
C ASP A 16 -15.79 -1.25 -6.07
N ALA A 17 -15.67 0.07 -6.05
CA ALA A 17 -15.23 0.80 -4.89
C ALA A 17 -16.21 0.64 -3.71
N VAL A 18 -17.48 0.47 -3.98
CA VAL A 18 -18.50 0.35 -2.93
C VAL A 18 -18.23 -0.86 -2.05
N ALA A 19 -17.93 -2.01 -2.63
CA ALA A 19 -17.63 -3.22 -1.86
C ALA A 19 -16.39 -3.02 -0.98
N VAL A 20 -15.34 -2.37 -1.53
CA VAL A 20 -14.11 -2.09 -0.80
C VAL A 20 -14.36 -1.16 0.39
N TYR A 21 -15.02 -0.05 0.15
CA TYR A 21 -15.28 0.93 1.21
C TYR A 21 -16.29 0.43 2.24
N ARG A 22 -17.21 -0.44 1.83
CA ARG A 22 -18.14 -1.08 2.78
C ARG A 22 -17.38 -1.95 3.77
N ARG A 23 -16.45 -2.78 3.28
CA ARG A 23 -15.61 -3.59 4.18
C ARG A 23 -14.74 -2.72 5.07
N PHE A 24 -14.16 -1.66 4.51
CA PHE A 24 -13.36 -0.73 5.29
C PHE A 24 -14.17 -0.10 6.43
N ARG A 25 -15.41 0.32 6.14
CA ARG A 25 -16.31 0.87 7.15
C ARG A 25 -16.57 -0.15 8.28
N ASP A 26 -16.80 -1.41 7.90
CA ASP A 26 -17.22 -2.44 8.86
C ASP A 26 -16.06 -3.09 9.61
N CYS A 27 -14.91 -3.22 8.99
CA CYS A 27 -13.78 -3.98 9.52
C CYS A 27 -12.50 -3.16 9.68
N GLY A 28 -12.46 -1.94 9.20
CA GLY A 28 -11.24 -1.13 9.17
C GLY A 28 -10.26 -1.64 8.15
N ARG A 29 -9.00 -1.19 8.26
CA ARG A 29 -7.95 -1.55 7.28
C ARG A 29 -7.49 -2.99 7.41
N MET A 30 -7.64 -3.58 8.56
CA MET A 30 -7.21 -4.95 8.88
C MET A 30 -5.70 -5.15 8.69
N ALA A 31 -4.92 -4.12 8.97
CA ALA A 31 -3.48 -4.22 8.93
C ALA A 31 -2.97 -4.91 10.20
N PRO A 32 -2.11 -5.94 10.08
CA PRO A 32 -1.53 -6.57 11.25
C PRO A 32 -0.59 -5.62 12.00
N GLU A 33 -0.34 -5.93 13.26
CA GLU A 33 0.60 -5.16 14.06
C GLU A 33 1.98 -5.19 13.40
N GLY A 34 2.61 -4.02 13.33
CA GLY A 34 3.92 -3.88 12.67
C GLY A 34 3.84 -3.41 11.23
N LEU A 35 2.65 -3.42 10.62
CA LEU A 35 2.42 -2.81 9.33
C LEU A 35 1.75 -1.47 9.53
N VAL A 36 2.42 -0.39 9.12
CA VAL A 36 1.99 0.97 9.38
C VAL A 36 1.45 1.62 8.11
N TYR A 37 0.25 2.14 8.20
CA TYR A 37 -0.35 2.98 7.14
C TYR A 37 0.26 4.38 7.22
N VAL A 38 0.84 4.85 6.13
CA VAL A 38 1.45 6.19 6.08
C VAL A 38 0.50 7.20 5.44
N SER A 39 0.05 6.91 4.23
CA SER A 39 -0.84 7.80 3.48
C SER A 39 -1.43 7.08 2.29
N SER A 40 -2.51 7.62 1.72
CA SER A 40 -3.11 7.04 0.53
C SER A 40 -3.84 8.10 -0.29
N TRP A 41 -4.01 7.77 -1.57
CA TRP A 41 -4.71 8.59 -2.55
C TRP A 41 -5.55 7.66 -3.41
N VAL A 42 -6.73 8.12 -3.81
CA VAL A 42 -7.62 7.35 -4.67
C VAL A 42 -7.83 8.17 -5.94
N ASP A 43 -7.81 7.53 -7.11
CA ASP A 43 -8.05 8.27 -8.33
C ASP A 43 -9.49 8.80 -8.37
N GLU A 44 -9.71 9.86 -9.14
CA GLU A 44 -11.01 10.54 -9.12
C GLU A 44 -12.17 9.66 -9.63
N LYS A 45 -11.86 8.61 -10.38
CA LYS A 45 -12.86 7.64 -10.87
C LYS A 45 -13.20 6.56 -9.84
N LEU A 46 -12.50 6.55 -8.70
CA LEU A 46 -12.66 5.56 -7.63
C LEU A 46 -12.41 4.12 -8.11
N GLU A 47 -11.38 3.94 -8.94
CA GLU A 47 -11.03 2.65 -9.49
C GLU A 47 -9.74 2.08 -8.88
N ARG A 48 -8.86 2.96 -8.39
CA ARG A 48 -7.54 2.59 -7.86
C ARG A 48 -7.22 3.37 -6.61
N CYS A 49 -6.54 2.72 -5.69
CA CYS A 49 -5.98 3.38 -4.51
C CYS A 49 -4.46 3.23 -4.54
N TYR A 50 -3.75 4.32 -4.25
CA TYR A 50 -2.29 4.35 -4.13
C TYR A 50 -1.99 4.51 -2.65
N GLN A 51 -1.47 3.47 -2.01
CA GLN A 51 -1.33 3.45 -0.56
C GLN A 51 0.12 3.19 -0.16
N LEU A 52 0.66 4.09 0.66
CA LEU A 52 2.02 3.97 1.16
C LEU A 52 1.99 3.27 2.52
N MET A 53 2.68 2.15 2.60
CA MET A 53 2.76 1.32 3.79
C MET A 53 4.21 1.17 4.22
N GLU A 54 4.43 1.02 5.51
CA GLU A 54 5.76 0.90 6.11
C GLU A 54 5.82 -0.31 7.01
N THR A 55 6.88 -1.11 6.88
CA THR A 55 7.07 -2.31 7.70
C THR A 55 8.54 -2.71 7.70
N HIS A 56 8.91 -3.60 8.61
CA HIS A 56 10.26 -4.17 8.64
C HIS A 56 10.43 -5.37 7.72
N GLY A 57 9.36 -5.93 7.18
CA GLY A 57 9.43 -7.08 6.29
C GLY A 57 8.18 -7.28 5.46
N ARG A 58 8.36 -7.98 4.34
CA ARG A 58 7.30 -8.21 3.35
C ARG A 58 6.16 -9.08 3.88
N ALA A 59 6.43 -9.97 4.83
CA ALA A 59 5.43 -10.94 5.30
C ALA A 59 4.16 -10.28 5.84
N LEU A 60 4.30 -9.17 6.57
CA LEU A 60 3.15 -8.46 7.12
C LEU A 60 2.32 -7.80 6.01
N LEU A 61 3.00 -7.31 4.97
CA LEU A 61 2.32 -6.75 3.81
C LEU A 61 1.51 -7.83 3.09
N ASP A 62 2.09 -9.01 2.89
CA ASP A 62 1.42 -10.13 2.24
C ASP A 62 0.21 -10.60 3.04
N GLU A 63 0.33 -10.65 4.37
CA GLU A 63 -0.78 -11.00 5.24
C GLU A 63 -1.94 -10.00 5.09
N TRP A 64 -1.63 -8.72 5.10
CA TRP A 64 -2.63 -7.67 4.91
C TRP A 64 -3.31 -7.77 3.55
N MET A 65 -2.55 -7.95 2.48
CA MET A 65 -3.12 -8.08 1.14
C MET A 65 -4.05 -9.29 1.04
N GLY A 66 -3.75 -10.38 1.76
CA GLY A 66 -4.62 -11.55 1.82
C GLY A 66 -6.01 -11.25 2.36
N ASN A 67 -6.13 -10.27 3.24
CA ASN A 67 -7.43 -9.86 3.81
C ASN A 67 -8.32 -9.12 2.79
N TRP A 68 -7.76 -8.71 1.66
CA TRP A 68 -8.46 -7.90 0.65
C TRP A 68 -8.43 -8.51 -0.75
N SER A 69 -7.75 -9.63 -0.94
CA SER A 69 -7.49 -10.17 -2.28
C SER A 69 -8.74 -10.62 -3.04
N ASP A 70 -9.85 -10.81 -2.35
CA ASP A 70 -11.13 -11.11 -3.01
C ASP A 70 -11.75 -9.90 -3.70
N LEU A 71 -11.41 -8.68 -3.25
CA LEU A 71 -11.96 -7.43 -3.78
C LEU A 71 -10.94 -6.60 -4.57
N ILE A 72 -9.66 -6.87 -4.39
CA ILE A 72 -8.58 -6.01 -4.88
C ILE A 72 -7.49 -6.84 -5.54
N ASP A 73 -7.02 -6.40 -6.70
CA ASP A 73 -5.78 -6.87 -7.30
C ASP A 73 -4.67 -5.90 -6.92
N PHE A 74 -3.58 -6.43 -6.39
CA PHE A 74 -2.49 -5.61 -5.85
C PHE A 74 -1.29 -5.54 -6.78
N GLU A 75 -0.71 -4.36 -6.85
CA GLU A 75 0.59 -4.10 -7.48
C GLU A 75 1.46 -3.47 -6.42
N VAL A 76 2.66 -4.02 -6.17
CA VAL A 76 3.51 -3.62 -5.05
C VAL A 76 4.86 -3.15 -5.56
N HIS A 77 5.28 -1.96 -5.11
CA HIS A 77 6.59 -1.40 -5.41
C HIS A 77 7.29 -1.05 -4.12
N GLN A 78 8.47 -1.63 -3.90
CA GLN A 78 9.33 -1.15 -2.81
C GLN A 78 9.92 0.18 -3.24
N VAL A 79 9.78 1.19 -2.40
CA VAL A 79 10.18 2.56 -2.73
C VAL A 79 11.08 3.16 -1.65
N VAL A 80 11.77 4.20 -2.03
CA VAL A 80 12.49 5.07 -1.09
C VAL A 80 12.00 6.49 -1.31
N THR A 81 12.21 7.36 -0.34
CA THR A 81 11.87 8.78 -0.52
C THR A 81 12.78 9.41 -1.57
N SER A 82 12.31 10.49 -2.18
CA SER A 82 13.14 11.26 -3.12
C SER A 82 14.42 11.75 -2.45
N GLN A 83 14.34 12.08 -1.16
CA GLN A 83 15.50 12.51 -0.39
C GLN A 83 16.55 11.39 -0.28
N GLU A 84 16.11 10.15 0.00
CA GLU A 84 17.02 9.02 0.03
C GLU A 84 17.61 8.71 -1.33
N ALA A 85 16.81 8.80 -2.37
CA ALA A 85 17.28 8.60 -3.75
C ALA A 85 18.35 9.60 -4.11
N THR A 86 18.17 10.88 -3.73
CA THR A 86 19.15 11.93 -3.95
C THR A 86 20.48 11.59 -3.27
N LYS A 87 20.44 11.12 -2.03
CA LYS A 87 21.63 10.72 -1.29
C LYS A 87 22.35 9.54 -1.93
N LYS A 88 21.61 8.57 -2.42
CA LYS A 88 22.18 7.38 -3.04
C LYS A 88 22.86 7.68 -4.36
N ILE A 89 22.31 8.60 -5.14
CA ILE A 89 22.85 8.93 -6.46
C ILE A 89 23.98 9.98 -6.41
N ALA A 90 24.04 10.77 -5.33
CA ALA A 90 24.99 11.86 -5.19
C ALA A 90 26.45 11.47 -5.50
N PRO A 91 26.98 10.31 -5.05
CA PRO A 91 28.36 9.93 -5.37
C PRO A 91 28.64 9.72 -6.86
N ARG A 92 27.61 9.59 -7.69
CA ARG A 92 27.73 9.38 -9.13
C ARG A 92 27.60 10.66 -9.95
N LEU A 93 27.26 11.78 -9.32
CA LEU A 93 27.03 13.05 -10.00
C LEU A 93 28.30 13.86 -10.17
#